data_91a21b83ce2ed32c674e671c0bc26227
#
_entry.id   91a21b83ce2ed32c674e671c0bc26227
#
_cell.length_a   1.000
_cell.length_b   1.000
_cell.length_c   1.000
_cell.angle_alpha   90.00
_cell.angle_beta   90.00
_cell.angle_gamma   90.00
#
_symmetry.space_group_name_H-M   'P 1'
#
loop_
_entity.id
_entity.type
_entity.pdbx_description
1 polymer ?
#
loop_
_entity_poly.entity_id
_entity_poly.type
_entity_poly.pdbx_seq_one_letter_code
_entity_poly.pdbx_strand_id
1 'polypeptide(L)'
;GYSYTRDAVLFLLADGMGGHPEGEMAAQIALQTLSTLFQRDAKPSLPSVQGFLATGVMAAHHQIIRYASEQALMDTPRTTLVAGLIQDGELHWAHCGDSRLYVVRDGALLSRTRDHSYIEAQASAGASTEGVNRNVLFTCLGSTVRPMFDVAGPLKLREGDKLLLCSDGLWGSVDDDEIVSMLASVPVADAVPALVERALLTAGERSDNVTVIALEWETPSES
;
A
#
# COMPACT_ATOMS: atom_id res chain seq x y z
N GLY A 1 8.36 -2.43 -3.23
CA GLY A 1 9.38 -1.79 -4.08
C GLY A 1 9.51 -0.31 -3.79
N TYR A 2 10.64 0.28 -4.15
CA TYR A 2 10.87 1.72 -4.04
C TYR A 2 11.67 2.25 -5.23
N SER A 3 11.47 3.53 -5.53
CA SER A 3 12.24 4.29 -6.53
C SER A 3 12.47 5.70 -5.98
N TYR A 4 13.60 6.31 -6.29
CA TYR A 4 13.91 7.65 -5.81
C TYR A 4 14.64 8.48 -6.85
N THR A 5 14.50 9.79 -6.72
CA THR A 5 15.29 10.81 -7.37
C THR A 5 16.00 11.66 -6.30
N ARG A 6 16.64 12.76 -6.70
CA ARG A 6 17.22 13.70 -5.75
C ARG A 6 16.17 14.30 -4.80
N ASP A 7 14.96 14.57 -5.30
CA ASP A 7 13.97 15.41 -4.62
C ASP A 7 12.67 14.66 -4.30
N ALA A 8 12.53 13.39 -4.72
CA ALA A 8 11.33 12.61 -4.50
C ALA A 8 11.61 11.13 -4.26
N VAL A 9 10.77 10.49 -3.45
CA VAL A 9 10.81 9.05 -3.15
C VAL A 9 9.43 8.45 -3.36
N LEU A 10 9.35 7.43 -4.20
CA LEU A 10 8.18 6.59 -4.41
C LEU A 10 8.39 5.23 -3.74
N PHE A 11 7.46 4.77 -2.93
CA PHE A 11 7.45 3.44 -2.33
C PHE A 11 6.10 2.78 -2.55
N LEU A 12 6.13 1.49 -2.89
CA LEU A 12 5.01 0.76 -3.47
C LEU A 12 4.90 -0.63 -2.85
N LEU A 13 3.67 -1.04 -2.56
CA LEU A 13 3.34 -2.40 -2.22
C LEU A 13 2.11 -2.82 -3.01
N ALA A 14 2.15 -4.02 -3.57
CA ALA A 14 1.04 -4.66 -4.26
C ALA A 14 0.96 -6.11 -3.80
N ASP A 15 -0.24 -6.57 -3.54
CA ASP A 15 -0.53 -7.93 -3.10
C ASP A 15 -1.44 -8.61 -4.13
N GLY A 16 -0.91 -9.67 -4.75
CA GLY A 16 -1.62 -10.42 -5.78
C GLY A 16 -2.75 -11.25 -5.19
N MET A 17 -3.96 -11.08 -5.72
CA MET A 17 -5.14 -11.74 -5.17
C MET A 17 -5.18 -13.22 -5.52
N GLY A 18 -5.22 -14.08 -4.49
CA GLY A 18 -5.53 -15.50 -4.62
C GLY A 18 -6.93 -15.74 -5.21
N GLY A 19 -7.13 -16.90 -5.81
CA GLY A 19 -8.42 -17.24 -6.46
C GLY A 19 -8.58 -16.67 -7.89
N HIS A 20 -7.66 -15.83 -8.35
CA HIS A 20 -7.53 -15.34 -9.71
C HIS A 20 -6.21 -15.83 -10.32
N PRO A 21 -6.15 -16.00 -11.68
CA PRO A 21 -4.91 -16.43 -12.32
C PRO A 21 -3.83 -15.38 -12.14
N GLU A 22 -2.59 -15.83 -11.93
CA GLU A 22 -1.39 -14.99 -12.01
C GLU A 22 -1.43 -13.69 -11.18
N GLY A 23 -1.97 -13.73 -9.93
CA GLY A 23 -2.05 -12.55 -9.06
C GLY A 23 -0.68 -11.92 -8.80
N GLU A 24 0.37 -12.71 -8.66
CA GLU A 24 1.76 -12.27 -8.54
C GLU A 24 2.22 -11.46 -9.76
N MET A 25 1.79 -11.84 -10.97
CA MET A 25 2.10 -11.09 -12.19
C MET A 25 1.37 -9.74 -12.20
N ALA A 26 0.11 -9.70 -11.75
CA ALA A 26 -0.61 -8.44 -11.61
C ALA A 26 0.10 -7.48 -10.64
N ALA A 27 0.55 -7.98 -9.49
CA ALA A 27 1.32 -7.20 -8.53
C ALA A 27 2.63 -6.68 -9.14
N GLN A 28 3.37 -7.53 -9.85
CA GLN A 28 4.61 -7.15 -10.52
C GLN A 28 4.38 -6.07 -11.59
N ILE A 29 3.36 -6.21 -12.43
CA ILE A 29 2.99 -5.24 -13.46
C ILE A 29 2.66 -3.88 -12.82
N ALA A 30 1.88 -3.89 -11.73
CA ALA A 30 1.51 -2.66 -11.02
C ALA A 30 2.75 -1.92 -10.49
N LEU A 31 3.63 -2.61 -9.78
CA LEU A 31 4.87 -2.04 -9.25
C LEU A 31 5.78 -1.53 -10.35
N GLN A 32 5.99 -2.30 -11.41
CA GLN A 32 6.85 -1.92 -12.52
C GLN A 32 6.30 -0.71 -13.29
N THR A 33 4.98 -0.65 -13.50
CA THR A 33 4.34 0.46 -14.21
C THR A 33 4.56 1.78 -13.46
N LEU A 34 4.25 1.84 -12.16
CA LEU A 34 4.44 3.06 -11.39
C LEU A 34 5.92 3.45 -11.28
N SER A 35 6.81 2.48 -11.06
CA SER A 35 8.25 2.74 -10.99
C SER A 35 8.80 3.30 -12.31
N THR A 36 8.40 2.74 -13.44
CA THR A 36 8.81 3.23 -14.77
C THR A 36 8.30 4.63 -15.05
N LEU A 37 7.03 4.90 -14.74
CA LEU A 37 6.45 6.24 -14.87
C LEU A 37 7.16 7.26 -13.98
N PHE A 38 7.46 6.89 -12.73
CA PHE A 38 8.18 7.75 -11.81
C PHE A 38 9.60 8.09 -12.33
N GLN A 39 10.35 7.11 -12.79
CA GLN A 39 11.69 7.34 -13.35
C GLN A 39 11.66 8.20 -14.62
N ARG A 40 10.58 8.13 -15.40
CA ARG A 40 10.39 8.96 -16.60
C ARG A 40 10.05 10.40 -16.25
N ASP A 41 9.14 10.62 -15.30
CA ASP A 41 8.45 11.89 -15.07
C ASP A 41 9.05 12.72 -13.93
N ALA A 42 9.60 12.09 -12.89
CA ALA A 42 10.24 12.76 -11.77
C ALA A 42 11.67 13.20 -12.12
N LYS A 43 11.83 14.39 -12.73
CA LYS A 43 13.15 14.90 -13.18
C LYS A 43 13.35 16.37 -12.79
N PRO A 44 13.82 16.64 -11.57
CA PRO A 44 14.04 15.74 -10.45
C PRO A 44 12.79 15.49 -9.61
N SER A 45 11.73 16.25 -9.82
CA SER A 45 10.47 16.22 -9.09
C SER A 45 9.27 16.14 -10.05
N LEU A 46 8.11 15.84 -9.50
CA LEU A 46 6.85 15.76 -10.23
C LEU A 46 6.12 17.11 -10.17
N PRO A 47 5.55 17.58 -11.29
CA PRO A 47 4.75 18.81 -11.30
C PRO A 47 3.46 18.71 -10.47
N SER A 48 2.90 17.49 -10.37
CA SER A 48 1.71 17.18 -9.59
C SER A 48 1.82 15.77 -9.04
N VAL A 49 2.07 15.63 -7.75
CA VAL A 49 2.19 14.32 -7.09
C VAL A 49 0.87 13.57 -7.11
N GLN A 50 -0.25 14.25 -6.79
CA GLN A 50 -1.57 13.62 -6.81
C GLN A 50 -1.99 13.22 -8.22
N GLY A 51 -1.71 14.05 -9.22
CA GLY A 51 -1.96 13.74 -10.63
C GLY A 51 -1.15 12.53 -11.10
N PHE A 52 0.11 12.44 -10.69
CA PHE A 52 0.97 11.29 -10.97
C PHE A 52 0.41 10.00 -10.34
N LEU A 53 0.05 10.03 -9.05
CA LEU A 53 -0.50 8.86 -8.36
C LEU A 53 -1.80 8.37 -9.03
N ALA A 54 -2.74 9.28 -9.32
CA ALA A 54 -4.01 8.92 -9.96
C ALA A 54 -3.79 8.32 -11.36
N THR A 55 -2.92 8.93 -12.16
CA THR A 55 -2.58 8.45 -13.51
C THR A 55 -1.84 7.11 -13.44
N GLY A 56 -0.92 6.96 -12.48
CA GLY A 56 -0.14 5.74 -12.28
C GLY A 56 -1.00 4.54 -11.90
N VAL A 57 -1.95 4.72 -10.99
CA VAL A 57 -2.92 3.67 -10.60
C VAL A 57 -3.72 3.20 -11.80
N MET A 58 -4.26 4.13 -12.60
CA MET A 58 -5.01 3.79 -13.81
C MET A 58 -4.14 3.14 -14.89
N ALA A 59 -2.91 3.60 -15.06
CA ALA A 59 -1.97 2.99 -16.00
C ALA A 59 -1.66 1.54 -15.60
N ALA A 60 -1.41 1.27 -14.31
CA ALA A 60 -1.19 -0.08 -13.80
C ALA A 60 -2.39 -0.98 -14.06
N HIS A 61 -3.60 -0.51 -13.77
CA HIS A 61 -4.83 -1.25 -14.08
C HIS A 61 -4.93 -1.63 -15.56
N HIS A 62 -4.71 -0.66 -16.46
CA HIS A 62 -4.78 -0.93 -17.91
C HIS A 62 -3.68 -1.89 -18.39
N GLN A 63 -2.47 -1.84 -17.82
CA GLN A 63 -1.40 -2.76 -18.18
C GLN A 63 -1.72 -4.20 -17.75
N ILE A 64 -2.36 -4.41 -16.60
CA ILE A 64 -2.82 -5.73 -16.17
C ILE A 64 -3.88 -6.29 -17.13
N ILE A 65 -4.88 -5.48 -17.50
CA ILE A 65 -5.92 -5.87 -18.48
C ILE A 65 -5.29 -6.20 -19.83
N ARG A 66 -4.35 -5.39 -20.29
CA ARG A 66 -3.61 -5.63 -21.53
C ARG A 66 -2.86 -6.95 -21.49
N TYR A 67 -2.12 -7.20 -20.41
CA TYR A 67 -1.42 -8.47 -20.20
C TYR A 67 -2.35 -9.66 -20.30
N ALA A 68 -3.50 -9.63 -19.62
CA ALA A 68 -4.50 -10.71 -19.69
C ALA A 68 -4.97 -10.97 -21.13
N SER A 69 -5.20 -9.91 -21.90
CA SER A 69 -5.60 -10.01 -23.31
C SER A 69 -4.48 -10.61 -24.18
N GLU A 70 -3.23 -10.16 -24.01
CA GLU A 70 -2.06 -10.64 -24.75
C GLU A 70 -1.76 -12.12 -24.46
N GLN A 71 -2.01 -12.58 -23.22
CA GLN A 71 -1.84 -13.96 -22.80
C GLN A 71 -3.10 -14.82 -23.04
N ALA A 72 -4.17 -14.26 -23.61
CA ALA A 72 -5.45 -14.93 -23.84
C ALA A 72 -6.01 -15.61 -22.57
N LEU A 73 -5.86 -14.98 -21.41
CA LEU A 73 -6.36 -15.51 -20.15
C LEU A 73 -7.90 -15.45 -20.10
N MET A 74 -8.51 -16.49 -19.54
CA MET A 74 -9.98 -16.59 -19.40
C MET A 74 -10.54 -15.63 -18.33
N ASP A 75 -9.72 -15.30 -17.31
CA ASP A 75 -10.00 -14.29 -16.29
C ASP A 75 -8.77 -13.40 -16.12
N THR A 76 -8.98 -12.20 -15.61
CA THR A 76 -7.91 -11.22 -15.45
C THR A 76 -7.17 -11.39 -14.12
N PRO A 77 -5.82 -11.32 -14.11
CA PRO A 77 -5.04 -11.22 -12.89
C PRO A 77 -5.44 -9.99 -12.08
N ARG A 78 -5.44 -10.12 -10.76
CA ARG A 78 -5.87 -9.04 -9.86
C ARG A 78 -4.87 -8.80 -8.74
N THR A 79 -4.78 -7.54 -8.31
CA THR A 79 -3.89 -7.15 -7.22
C THR A 79 -4.44 -5.94 -6.48
N THR A 80 -4.07 -5.83 -5.22
CA THR A 80 -4.15 -4.57 -4.48
C THR A 80 -3.02 -3.64 -4.90
N LEU A 81 -3.08 -2.39 -4.49
CA LEU A 81 -1.97 -1.45 -4.58
C LEU A 81 -2.06 -0.43 -3.45
N VAL A 82 -0.95 -0.19 -2.78
CA VAL A 82 -0.74 1.00 -1.95
C VAL A 82 0.58 1.66 -2.34
N ALA A 83 0.52 2.95 -2.59
CA ALA A 83 1.64 3.76 -3.05
C ALA A 83 1.80 4.99 -2.16
N GLY A 84 2.99 5.24 -1.65
CA GLY A 84 3.36 6.48 -0.99
C GLY A 84 4.40 7.22 -1.81
N LEU A 85 4.29 8.54 -1.84
CA LEU A 85 5.24 9.41 -2.52
C LEU A 85 5.57 10.60 -1.63
N ILE A 86 6.85 10.78 -1.35
CA ILE A 86 7.37 11.91 -0.59
C ILE A 86 8.09 12.84 -1.56
N GLN A 87 7.70 14.11 -1.55
CA GLN A 87 8.35 15.19 -2.27
C GLN A 87 8.23 16.47 -1.44
N ASP A 88 9.29 17.27 -1.37
CA ASP A 88 9.33 18.54 -0.63
C ASP A 88 8.94 18.40 0.86
N GLY A 89 9.25 17.25 1.48
CA GLY A 89 8.88 16.95 2.86
C GLY A 89 7.39 16.67 3.08
N GLU A 90 6.65 16.44 2.02
CA GLU A 90 5.22 16.12 2.06
C GLU A 90 4.94 14.71 1.55
N LEU A 91 4.16 13.96 2.30
CA LEU A 91 3.68 12.64 1.94
C LEU A 91 2.33 12.74 1.22
N HIS A 92 2.26 12.12 0.06
CA HIS A 92 1.02 11.81 -0.66
C HIS A 92 0.90 10.31 -0.81
N TRP A 93 -0.33 9.79 -0.90
CA TRP A 93 -0.52 8.36 -1.13
C TRP A 93 -1.74 8.08 -1.99
N ALA A 94 -1.73 6.91 -2.60
CA ALA A 94 -2.88 6.32 -3.28
C ALA A 94 -3.02 4.86 -2.89
N HIS A 95 -4.25 4.33 -2.82
CA HIS A 95 -4.46 2.91 -2.61
C HIS A 95 -5.72 2.40 -3.32
N CYS A 96 -5.69 1.11 -3.64
CA CYS A 96 -6.80 0.34 -4.18
C CYS A 96 -6.76 -1.06 -3.56
N GLY A 97 -7.80 -1.44 -2.82
CA GLY A 97 -7.85 -2.70 -2.08
C GLY A 97 -7.66 -2.50 -0.58
N ASP A 98 -7.04 -3.47 0.08
CA ASP A 98 -6.89 -3.57 1.54
C ASP A 98 -5.44 -3.66 2.02
N SER A 99 -4.47 -3.50 1.13
CA SER A 99 -3.10 -3.18 1.55
C SER A 99 -3.08 -1.79 2.14
N ARG A 100 -2.39 -1.63 3.29
CA ARG A 100 -2.51 -0.43 4.12
C ARG A 100 -1.24 0.41 4.15
N LEU A 101 -1.43 1.72 4.30
CA LEU A 101 -0.42 2.67 4.71
C LEU A 101 -0.79 3.22 6.08
N TYR A 102 0.16 3.18 7.01
CA TYR A 102 0.09 3.79 8.34
C TYR A 102 1.08 4.94 8.44
N VAL A 103 0.68 6.00 9.10
CA VAL A 103 1.55 7.10 9.50
C VAL A 103 1.50 7.20 11.02
N VAL A 104 2.64 7.03 11.66
CA VAL A 104 2.79 7.10 13.13
C VAL A 104 3.62 8.33 13.48
N ARG A 105 3.11 9.17 14.38
CA ARG A 105 3.75 10.37 14.89
C ARG A 105 3.65 10.41 16.41
N ASP A 106 4.74 10.71 17.08
CA ASP A 106 4.78 10.86 18.55
C ASP A 106 4.18 9.65 19.29
N GLY A 107 4.38 8.46 18.76
CA GLY A 107 3.88 7.22 19.34
C GLY A 107 2.39 6.92 19.09
N ALA A 108 1.71 7.73 18.30
CA ALA A 108 0.29 7.57 18.00
C ALA A 108 0.01 7.41 16.49
N LEU A 109 -1.08 6.72 16.17
CA LEU A 109 -1.57 6.63 14.79
C LEU A 109 -2.08 8.01 14.34
N LEU A 110 -1.37 8.62 13.38
CA LEU A 110 -1.78 9.89 12.78
C LEU A 110 -2.75 9.68 11.62
N SER A 111 -2.50 8.67 10.78
CA SER A 111 -3.33 8.36 9.63
C SER A 111 -3.18 6.89 9.22
N ARG A 112 -4.22 6.33 8.68
CA ARG A 112 -4.24 5.00 8.06
C ARG A 112 -5.18 5.01 6.85
N THR A 113 -4.83 4.29 5.78
CA THR A 113 -5.74 4.03 4.66
C THR A 113 -6.96 3.21 5.13
N ARG A 114 -8.10 3.45 4.49
CA ARG A 114 -9.31 2.66 4.72
C ARG A 114 -9.42 1.57 3.68
N ASP A 115 -9.66 0.34 4.12
CA ASP A 115 -9.76 -0.80 3.22
C ASP A 115 -10.96 -0.68 2.28
N HIS A 116 -10.77 -1.00 1.03
CA HIS A 116 -11.85 -1.12 0.05
C HIS A 116 -12.52 -2.50 0.14
N SER A 117 -12.98 -2.84 1.33
CA SER A 117 -13.65 -4.10 1.64
C SER A 117 -15.08 -3.87 2.11
N TYR A 118 -15.96 -4.84 1.89
CA TYR A 118 -17.36 -4.74 2.34
C TYR A 118 -17.46 -4.68 3.86
N ILE A 119 -16.57 -5.36 4.58
CA ILE A 119 -16.58 -5.32 6.05
C ILE A 119 -16.23 -3.92 6.58
N GLU A 120 -15.24 -3.25 6.01
CA GLU A 120 -14.86 -1.88 6.39
C GLU A 120 -15.97 -0.89 6.05
N ALA A 121 -16.62 -1.05 4.89
CA ALA A 121 -17.73 -0.22 4.47
C ALA A 121 -18.93 -0.36 5.44
N GLN A 122 -19.25 -1.59 5.86
CA GLN A 122 -20.33 -1.84 6.84
C GLN A 122 -19.98 -1.30 8.23
N ALA A 123 -18.78 -1.53 8.72
CA ALA A 123 -18.30 -1.01 10.00
C ALA A 123 -18.38 0.53 10.03
N SER A 124 -17.96 1.19 8.97
CA SER A 124 -18.01 2.65 8.82
C SER A 124 -19.45 3.19 8.77
N ALA A 125 -20.41 2.40 8.29
CA ALA A 125 -21.84 2.73 8.28
C ALA A 125 -22.55 2.40 9.60
N GLY A 126 -21.83 1.86 10.60
CA GLY A 126 -22.39 1.42 11.87
C GLY A 126 -23.27 0.16 11.76
N ALA A 127 -23.15 -0.60 10.67
CA ALA A 127 -23.87 -1.85 10.46
C ALA A 127 -23.13 -3.04 11.07
N SER A 128 -23.87 -4.14 11.35
CA SER A 128 -23.25 -5.36 11.85
C SER A 128 -22.32 -5.96 10.81
N THR A 129 -21.13 -6.37 11.22
CA THR A 129 -20.14 -7.07 10.39
C THR A 129 -20.18 -8.59 10.60
N GLU A 130 -21.13 -9.08 11.38
CA GLU A 130 -21.26 -10.51 11.66
C GLU A 130 -21.57 -11.31 10.39
N GLY A 131 -20.78 -12.36 10.14
CA GLY A 131 -20.90 -13.20 8.95
C GLY A 131 -20.35 -12.61 7.64
N VAL A 132 -19.83 -11.38 7.67
CA VAL A 132 -19.20 -10.77 6.49
C VAL A 132 -17.77 -11.30 6.32
N ASN A 133 -17.49 -11.80 5.12
CA ASN A 133 -16.13 -12.23 4.79
C ASN A 133 -15.21 -11.00 4.63
N ARG A 134 -14.21 -10.88 5.51
CA ARG A 134 -13.28 -9.75 5.54
C ARG A 134 -12.40 -9.65 4.28
N ASN A 135 -12.23 -10.76 3.56
CA ASN A 135 -11.35 -10.82 2.39
C ASN A 135 -12.07 -10.44 1.08
N VAL A 136 -13.35 -10.02 1.16
CA VAL A 136 -14.10 -9.63 -0.03
C VAL A 136 -13.93 -8.13 -0.27
N LEU A 137 -13.13 -7.81 -1.29
CA LEU A 137 -12.91 -6.44 -1.77
C LEU A 137 -13.99 -6.04 -2.77
N PHE A 138 -14.40 -4.77 -2.75
CA PHE A 138 -15.30 -4.23 -3.78
C PHE A 138 -14.53 -3.56 -4.94
N THR A 139 -13.22 -3.41 -4.84
CA THR A 139 -12.34 -2.87 -5.89
C THR A 139 -10.93 -3.43 -5.79
N CYS A 140 -10.29 -3.61 -6.94
CA CYS A 140 -8.90 -4.02 -7.10
C CYS A 140 -8.40 -3.63 -8.48
N LEU A 141 -7.10 -3.65 -8.71
CA LEU A 141 -6.52 -3.49 -10.03
C LEU A 141 -6.66 -4.79 -10.83
N GLY A 142 -6.82 -4.68 -12.15
CA GLY A 142 -6.99 -5.81 -13.05
C GLY A 142 -8.44 -6.30 -13.20
N SER A 143 -9.38 -5.82 -12.39
CA SER A 143 -10.81 -6.11 -12.57
C SER A 143 -11.30 -5.63 -13.95
N THR A 144 -12.33 -6.27 -14.49
CA THR A 144 -13.00 -5.82 -15.73
C THR A 144 -13.80 -4.53 -15.55
N VAL A 145 -14.04 -4.13 -14.29
CA VAL A 145 -14.68 -2.87 -13.92
C VAL A 145 -13.60 -1.84 -13.59
N ARG A 146 -13.86 -0.57 -13.94
CA ARG A 146 -12.96 0.54 -13.58
C ARG A 146 -12.74 0.54 -12.06
N PRO A 147 -11.48 0.54 -11.59
CA PRO A 147 -11.19 0.50 -10.18
C PRO A 147 -11.59 1.80 -9.49
N MET A 148 -12.13 1.69 -8.29
CA MET A 148 -12.24 2.78 -7.33
C MET A 148 -10.96 2.78 -6.51
N PHE A 149 -10.36 3.94 -6.34
CA PHE A 149 -9.15 4.12 -5.54
C PHE A 149 -9.13 5.51 -4.93
N ASP A 150 -8.45 5.63 -3.81
CA ASP A 150 -8.28 6.90 -3.12
C ASP A 150 -6.91 7.49 -3.39
N VAL A 151 -6.86 8.82 -3.49
CA VAL A 151 -5.63 9.62 -3.50
C VAL A 151 -5.75 10.66 -2.40
N ALA A 152 -4.75 10.74 -1.53
CA ALA A 152 -4.76 11.64 -0.37
C ALA A 152 -3.39 12.33 -0.18
N GLY A 153 -3.34 13.26 0.74
CA GLY A 153 -2.23 14.18 0.99
C GLY A 153 -2.53 15.58 0.46
N PRO A 154 -1.61 16.57 0.62
CA PRO A 154 -0.32 16.41 1.29
C PRO A 154 -0.43 16.27 2.81
N LEU A 155 0.45 15.48 3.39
CA LEU A 155 0.71 15.43 4.81
C LEU A 155 2.16 15.85 5.05
N LYS A 156 2.36 17.00 5.69
CA LYS A 156 3.71 17.47 5.99
C LYS A 156 4.36 16.56 7.02
N LEU A 157 5.50 15.98 6.65
CA LEU A 157 6.28 15.12 7.51
C LEU A 157 7.06 15.93 8.56
N ARG A 158 7.29 15.29 9.71
CA ARG A 158 8.12 15.79 10.80
C ARG A 158 9.17 14.75 11.13
N GLU A 159 10.28 15.21 11.66
CA GLU A 159 11.32 14.32 12.16
C GLU A 159 10.75 13.26 13.12
N GLY A 160 11.15 12.01 12.93
CA GLY A 160 10.66 10.87 13.70
C GLY A 160 9.32 10.29 13.23
N ASP A 161 8.67 10.87 12.21
CA ASP A 161 7.50 10.23 11.60
C ASP A 161 7.87 8.86 11.02
N LYS A 162 7.07 7.86 11.32
CA LYS A 162 7.24 6.51 10.78
C LYS A 162 6.09 6.15 9.86
N LEU A 163 6.46 5.63 8.70
CA LEU A 163 5.53 5.21 7.66
C LEU A 163 5.64 3.70 7.49
N LEU A 164 4.51 3.01 7.39
CA LEU A 164 4.47 1.57 7.15
C LEU A 164 3.49 1.28 6.02
N LEU A 165 3.94 0.52 5.01
CA LEU A 165 3.07 -0.14 4.05
C LEU A 165 3.06 -1.63 4.36
N CYS A 166 1.88 -2.25 4.33
CA CYS A 166 1.78 -3.69 4.53
C CYS A 166 0.62 -4.33 3.77
N SER A 167 0.77 -5.62 3.47
CA SER A 167 -0.32 -6.49 3.01
C SER A 167 -1.20 -6.93 4.17
N ASP A 168 -2.33 -7.56 3.86
CA ASP A 168 -3.29 -8.11 4.82
C ASP A 168 -2.70 -9.23 5.69
N GLY A 169 -1.65 -9.90 5.23
CA GLY A 169 -0.90 -10.88 6.04
C GLY A 169 -0.33 -10.30 7.35
N LEU A 170 -0.03 -8.99 7.40
CA LEU A 170 0.36 -8.33 8.63
C LEU A 170 -0.87 -7.92 9.47
N TRP A 171 -1.69 -7.00 8.98
CA TRP A 171 -2.78 -6.41 9.76
C TRP A 171 -3.93 -7.39 10.04
N GLY A 172 -4.00 -8.47 9.29
CA GLY A 172 -4.94 -9.57 9.54
C GLY A 172 -4.59 -10.41 10.77
N SER A 173 -3.34 -10.33 11.23
CA SER A 173 -2.80 -11.11 12.34
C SER A 173 -2.30 -10.27 13.51
N VAL A 174 -2.08 -8.97 13.30
CA VAL A 174 -1.60 -8.00 14.30
C VAL A 174 -2.52 -6.80 14.29
N ASP A 175 -3.06 -6.42 15.44
CA ASP A 175 -3.98 -5.29 15.57
C ASP A 175 -3.29 -3.94 15.32
N ASP A 176 -4.05 -2.93 14.87
CA ASP A 176 -3.52 -1.60 14.58
C ASP A 176 -2.77 -0.98 15.77
N ASP A 177 -3.30 -1.12 16.99
CA ASP A 177 -2.67 -0.59 18.20
C ASP A 177 -1.33 -1.28 18.49
N GLU A 178 -1.23 -2.58 18.25
CA GLU A 178 0.01 -3.34 18.41
C GLU A 178 1.03 -2.94 17.32
N ILE A 179 0.60 -2.79 16.07
CA ILE A 179 1.45 -2.31 14.96
C ILE A 179 2.04 -0.93 15.31
N VAL A 180 1.19 0.00 15.74
CA VAL A 180 1.59 1.36 16.12
C VAL A 180 2.57 1.33 17.28
N SER A 181 2.28 0.57 18.33
CA SER A 181 3.14 0.43 19.50
C SER A 181 4.52 -0.13 19.15
N MET A 182 4.58 -1.16 18.32
CA MET A 182 5.85 -1.75 17.89
C MET A 182 6.66 -0.79 17.02
N LEU A 183 6.02 -0.09 16.09
CA LEU A 183 6.69 0.94 15.27
C LEU A 183 7.22 2.09 16.13
N ALA A 184 6.47 2.53 17.14
CA ALA A 184 6.86 3.64 17.99
C ALA A 184 8.05 3.32 18.92
N SER A 185 8.18 2.05 19.33
CA SER A 185 9.07 1.65 20.42
C SER A 185 10.55 1.55 20.01
N VAL A 186 10.84 1.27 18.73
CA VAL A 186 12.20 0.99 18.23
C VAL A 186 12.38 1.57 16.82
N PRO A 187 13.62 1.72 16.32
CA PRO A 187 13.87 2.07 14.92
C PRO A 187 13.17 1.12 13.95
N VAL A 188 12.78 1.60 12.77
CA VAL A 188 12.06 0.79 11.77
C VAL A 188 12.83 -0.46 11.34
N ALA A 189 14.16 -0.41 11.38
CA ALA A 189 15.02 -1.57 11.06
C ALA A 189 14.80 -2.75 12.03
N ASP A 190 14.47 -2.48 13.29
CA ASP A 190 14.18 -3.49 14.31
C ASP A 190 12.68 -3.81 14.37
N ALA A 191 11.82 -2.79 14.15
CA ALA A 191 10.37 -2.96 14.18
C ALA A 191 9.85 -3.90 13.08
N VAL A 192 10.39 -3.79 11.84
CA VAL A 192 9.91 -4.57 10.71
C VAL A 192 10.09 -6.08 10.90
N PRO A 193 11.27 -6.61 11.24
CA PRO A 193 11.43 -8.03 11.52
C PRO A 193 10.53 -8.52 12.65
N ALA A 194 10.39 -7.74 13.73
CA ALA A 194 9.55 -8.09 14.87
C ALA A 194 8.06 -8.14 14.51
N LEU A 195 7.57 -7.21 13.68
CA LEU A 195 6.19 -7.22 13.16
C LEU A 195 5.92 -8.45 12.30
N VAL A 196 6.84 -8.80 11.41
CA VAL A 196 6.71 -9.99 10.55
C VAL A 196 6.70 -11.26 11.42
N GLU A 197 7.64 -11.41 12.36
CA GLU A 197 7.67 -12.54 13.27
C GLU A 197 6.37 -12.64 14.09
N ARG A 198 5.88 -11.52 14.60
CA ARG A 198 4.63 -11.47 15.35
C ARG A 198 3.44 -11.94 14.51
N ALA A 199 3.34 -11.49 13.26
CA ALA A 199 2.29 -11.91 12.33
C ALA A 199 2.33 -13.42 12.07
N LEU A 200 3.52 -13.95 11.77
CA LEU A 200 3.73 -15.38 11.51
C LEU A 200 3.37 -16.24 12.73
N LEU A 201 3.79 -15.84 13.94
CA LEU A 201 3.47 -16.54 15.18
C LEU A 201 1.96 -16.53 15.47
N THR A 202 1.29 -15.41 15.24
CA THR A 202 -0.16 -15.30 15.48
C THR A 202 -0.98 -16.11 14.48
N ALA A 203 -0.62 -16.08 13.20
CA ALA A 203 -1.33 -16.78 12.14
C ALA A 203 -1.06 -18.30 12.14
N GLY A 204 0.13 -18.73 12.54
CA GLY A 204 0.55 -20.13 12.54
C GLY A 204 0.44 -20.76 11.16
N GLU A 205 -0.19 -21.94 11.08
CA GLU A 205 -0.39 -22.66 9.80
C GLU A 205 -1.31 -21.95 8.80
N ARG A 206 -2.03 -20.92 9.23
CA ARG A 206 -2.92 -20.11 8.39
C ARG A 206 -2.28 -18.78 7.96
N SER A 207 -0.96 -18.69 8.08
CA SER A 207 -0.22 -17.50 7.68
C SER A 207 -0.38 -17.24 6.18
N ASP A 208 -0.73 -16.00 5.85
CA ASP A 208 -0.65 -15.48 4.49
C ASP A 208 0.75 -14.92 4.21
N ASN A 209 1.02 -14.53 2.98
CA ASN A 209 2.23 -13.81 2.63
C ASN A 209 2.26 -12.46 3.37
N VAL A 210 3.32 -12.20 4.10
CA VAL A 210 3.52 -10.95 4.84
C VAL A 210 4.52 -10.09 4.10
N THR A 211 4.04 -8.96 3.56
CA THR A 211 4.90 -7.96 2.93
C THR A 211 4.83 -6.65 3.71
N VAL A 212 6.00 -6.11 4.05
CA VAL A 212 6.13 -4.89 4.84
C VAL A 212 7.22 -3.99 4.25
N ILE A 213 6.94 -2.70 4.18
CA ILE A 213 7.92 -1.64 3.89
C ILE A 213 7.75 -0.58 4.97
N ALA A 214 8.82 -0.20 5.66
CA ALA A 214 8.80 0.89 6.62
C ALA A 214 9.88 1.93 6.33
N LEU A 215 9.56 3.18 6.63
CA LEU A 215 10.46 4.32 6.53
C LEU A 215 10.34 5.14 7.81
N GLU A 216 11.46 5.72 8.24
CA GLU A 216 11.52 6.73 9.27
C GLU A 216 12.00 8.03 8.65
N TRP A 217 11.26 9.12 8.88
CA TRP A 217 11.60 10.41 8.33
C TRP A 217 12.62 11.12 9.23
N GLU A 218 13.78 11.34 8.68
CA GLU A 218 14.86 12.11 9.31
C GLU A 218 15.06 13.41 8.54
N THR A 219 15.10 14.52 9.24
CA THR A 219 15.52 15.78 8.64
C THR A 219 17.05 15.80 8.56
N PRO A 220 17.65 16.23 7.43
CA PRO A 220 19.09 16.38 7.37
C PRO A 220 19.57 17.28 8.52
N SER A 221 20.48 16.78 9.34
CA SER A 221 21.15 17.62 10.34
C SER A 221 21.85 18.76 9.59
N GLU A 222 21.53 20.00 9.95
CA GLU A 222 22.29 21.17 9.47
C GLU A 222 23.76 20.98 9.87
N SER A 223 24.60 20.69 8.89
CA SER A 223 26.04 20.56 9.03
C SER A 223 26.75 21.87 8.74
#